data_4583157d8fc2ad03b89faa18a4efbeea
#
_entry.id   4583157d8fc2ad03b89faa18a4efbeea
#
_cell.length_a   1.000
_cell.length_b   1.000
_cell.length_c   1.000
_cell.angle_alpha   90.00
_cell.angle_beta   90.00
_cell.angle_gamma   90.00
#
_symmetry.space_group_name_H-M   'P 1'
#
loop_
_entity.id
_entity.type
_entity.pdbx_description
1 polymer ?
#
loop_
_entity_poly.entity_id
_entity_poly.type
_entity_poly.pdbx_seq_one_letter_code
_entity_poly.pdbx_strand_id
1 'polypeptide(L)'
;MKSIRLGDILKERNEFCCKDGTFVHGTLSKDGLFPKTERWNRDFLVKEENKKYKITHLDDICYNPANLKFGVICRNIYGDLIFSPIYVTFEVSKKVNIGFIELYLTNRNFIEKIRKFEQGTVYERMSVSPEDFLSYKIRIPSLSEQTFFYQKIQRLKNCSQNELEHLNLYKKLRQYLLRQMFI
;
A
#
# COMPACT_ATOMS: atom_id res chain seq x y z
N MET A 1 11.75 15.54 -17.31
CA MET A 1 10.83 14.40 -17.02
C MET A 1 10.97 13.35 -18.13
N LYS A 2 11.20 12.10 -17.76
CA LYS A 2 11.32 10.97 -18.70
C LYS A 2 10.01 10.18 -18.73
N SER A 3 9.55 9.76 -19.92
CA SER A 3 8.42 8.84 -20.05
C SER A 3 8.94 7.41 -19.98
N ILE A 4 8.38 6.59 -19.10
CA ILE A 4 8.73 5.18 -18.90
C ILE A 4 7.45 4.35 -18.75
N ARG A 5 7.51 3.04 -19.00
CA ARG A 5 6.45 2.11 -18.62
C ARG A 5 6.63 1.70 -17.16
N LEU A 6 5.55 1.39 -16.47
CA LEU A 6 5.65 0.84 -15.12
C LEU A 6 6.45 -0.47 -15.11
N GLY A 7 6.32 -1.32 -16.15
CA GLY A 7 7.12 -2.53 -16.29
C GLY A 7 8.63 -2.33 -16.46
N ASP A 8 9.10 -1.10 -16.73
CA ASP A 8 10.54 -0.80 -16.77
C ASP A 8 11.14 -0.64 -15.35
N ILE A 9 10.26 -0.44 -14.34
CA ILE A 9 10.66 -0.16 -12.95
C ILE A 9 9.99 -1.08 -11.91
N LEU A 10 8.95 -1.82 -12.31
CA LEU A 10 8.24 -2.78 -11.48
C LEU A 10 8.32 -4.15 -12.14
N LYS A 11 8.57 -5.19 -11.34
CA LYS A 11 8.58 -6.58 -11.79
C LYS A 11 7.61 -7.38 -10.91
N GLU A 12 6.68 -8.10 -11.52
CA GLU A 12 5.77 -8.94 -10.76
C GLU A 12 6.53 -10.05 -10.02
N ARG A 13 6.23 -10.18 -8.73
CA ARG A 13 6.70 -11.26 -7.88
C ARG A 13 5.61 -12.31 -7.74
N ASN A 14 5.90 -13.52 -8.19
CA ASN A 14 4.97 -14.65 -8.16
C ASN A 14 5.49 -15.76 -7.24
N GLU A 15 5.77 -15.36 -5.98
CA GLU A 15 6.22 -16.27 -4.93
C GLU A 15 5.03 -16.68 -4.06
N PHE A 16 4.92 -17.99 -3.79
CA PHE A 16 3.81 -18.56 -3.03
C PHE A 16 4.35 -19.55 -1.99
N CYS A 17 3.67 -19.62 -0.85
CA CYS A 17 3.89 -20.65 0.16
C CYS A 17 2.56 -21.23 0.66
N CYS A 18 2.64 -22.38 1.31
CA CYS A 18 1.56 -22.90 2.14
C CYS A 18 1.58 -22.20 3.51
N LYS A 19 0.50 -22.33 4.25
CA LYS A 19 0.41 -21.80 5.62
C LYS A 19 1.12 -22.78 6.58
N ASP A 20 2.40 -22.54 6.81
CA ASP A 20 3.25 -23.34 7.70
C ASP A 20 3.64 -22.60 9.00
N GLY A 21 3.16 -21.39 9.19
CA GLY A 21 3.50 -20.55 10.34
C GLY A 21 4.82 -19.76 10.18
N THR A 22 5.56 -19.95 9.08
CA THR A 22 6.82 -19.23 8.83
C THR A 22 6.61 -17.73 8.63
N PHE A 23 5.50 -17.35 7.98
CA PHE A 23 5.20 -15.97 7.65
C PHE A 23 3.95 -15.47 8.37
N VAL A 24 3.98 -14.20 8.77
CA VAL A 24 2.81 -13.52 9.33
C VAL A 24 1.83 -13.17 8.23
N HIS A 25 0.53 -13.39 8.50
CA HIS A 25 -0.52 -12.99 7.58
C HIS A 25 -0.69 -11.46 7.55
N GLY A 26 -0.73 -10.89 6.35
CA GLY A 26 -1.06 -9.50 6.09
C GLY A 26 -2.50 -9.31 5.59
N THR A 27 -3.04 -8.14 5.86
CA THR A 27 -4.30 -7.66 5.28
C THR A 27 -4.02 -6.40 4.47
N LEU A 28 -4.40 -6.42 3.20
CA LEU A 28 -4.29 -5.26 2.31
C LEU A 28 -5.65 -4.55 2.24
N SER A 29 -5.65 -3.27 2.62
CA SER A 29 -6.82 -2.39 2.63
C SER A 29 -6.50 -1.05 1.96
N LYS A 30 -7.47 -0.14 1.90
CA LYS A 30 -7.25 1.25 1.46
C LYS A 30 -6.32 2.05 2.39
N ASP A 31 -6.21 1.63 3.64
CA ASP A 31 -5.38 2.30 4.66
C ASP A 31 -3.94 1.75 4.68
N GLY A 32 -3.65 0.74 3.84
CA GLY A 32 -2.34 0.11 3.71
C GLY A 32 -2.35 -1.40 3.93
N LEU A 33 -1.13 -1.94 4.02
CA LEU A 33 -0.87 -3.33 4.39
C LEU A 33 -0.57 -3.39 5.89
N PHE A 34 -1.24 -4.28 6.61
CA PHE A 34 -1.06 -4.47 8.04
C PHE A 34 -0.89 -5.94 8.38
N PRO A 35 0.07 -6.30 9.23
CA PRO A 35 0.13 -7.63 9.81
C PRO A 35 -1.15 -7.93 10.61
N LYS A 36 -1.72 -9.12 10.44
CA LYS A 36 -2.82 -9.57 11.28
C LYS A 36 -2.29 -9.92 12.66
N THR A 37 -2.77 -9.24 13.68
CA THR A 37 -2.56 -9.64 15.07
C THR A 37 -3.48 -10.80 15.43
N GLU A 38 -3.13 -11.59 16.45
CA GLU A 38 -3.91 -12.75 16.92
C GLU A 38 -5.39 -12.41 17.20
N ARG A 39 -5.70 -11.19 17.59
CA ARG A 39 -7.05 -10.72 17.89
C ARG A 39 -7.99 -10.75 16.67
N TRP A 40 -7.47 -10.78 15.45
CA TRP A 40 -8.19 -10.84 14.18
C TRP A 40 -7.99 -12.19 13.46
N ASN A 41 -7.36 -13.14 14.15
CA ASN A 41 -7.01 -14.41 13.54
C ASN A 41 -8.26 -15.31 13.49
N ARG A 42 -8.91 -15.36 12.32
CA ARG A 42 -9.96 -16.33 12.00
C ARG A 42 -9.37 -17.61 11.37
N ASP A 43 -8.13 -17.92 11.66
CA ASP A 43 -7.39 -19.02 11.06
C ASP A 43 -8.01 -20.39 11.35
N PHE A 44 -8.77 -20.52 12.46
CA PHE A 44 -9.52 -21.73 12.79
C PHE A 44 -10.70 -22.01 11.83
N LEU A 45 -11.13 -21.02 11.03
CA LEU A 45 -12.21 -21.21 10.05
C LEU A 45 -11.71 -21.69 8.68
N VAL A 46 -10.39 -21.66 8.43
CA VAL A 46 -9.79 -22.05 7.16
C VAL A 46 -9.28 -23.49 7.28
N LYS A 47 -10.12 -24.47 6.95
CA LYS A 47 -9.80 -25.90 6.96
C LYS A 47 -9.05 -26.41 5.70
N GLU A 48 -8.59 -25.52 4.82
CA GLU A 48 -7.91 -25.92 3.59
C GLU A 48 -6.40 -26.00 3.82
N GLU A 49 -5.90 -27.19 4.10
CA GLU A 49 -4.48 -27.49 4.35
C GLU A 49 -3.56 -27.18 3.15
N ASN A 50 -4.11 -27.07 1.94
CA ASN A 50 -3.34 -26.84 0.70
C ASN A 50 -3.51 -25.45 0.10
N LYS A 51 -4.00 -24.46 0.85
CA LYS A 51 -4.18 -23.11 0.32
C LYS A 51 -2.85 -22.40 0.16
N LYS A 52 -2.54 -22.01 -1.09
CA LYS A 52 -1.37 -21.19 -1.41
C LYS A 52 -1.64 -19.72 -1.08
N TYR A 53 -0.67 -19.09 -0.46
CA TYR A 53 -0.67 -17.66 -0.15
C TYR A 53 0.45 -16.98 -0.93
N LYS A 54 0.23 -15.76 -1.40
CA LYS A 54 1.25 -14.98 -2.09
C LYS A 54 2.17 -14.34 -1.06
N ILE A 55 3.48 -14.39 -1.29
CA ILE A 55 4.50 -13.77 -0.44
C ILE A 55 4.73 -12.34 -0.93
N THR A 56 4.95 -11.42 0.00
CA THR A 56 5.43 -10.06 -0.25
C THR A 56 6.60 -9.75 0.66
N HIS A 57 7.57 -9.03 0.15
CA HIS A 57 8.78 -8.65 0.88
C HIS A 57 8.79 -7.15 1.21
N LEU A 58 9.74 -6.76 2.07
CA LEU A 58 9.97 -5.35 2.36
C LEU A 58 10.16 -4.56 1.05
N ASP A 59 9.51 -3.40 0.96
CA ASP A 59 9.58 -2.49 -0.18
C ASP A 59 8.84 -2.95 -1.45
N ASP A 60 8.15 -4.08 -1.43
CA ASP A 60 7.25 -4.44 -2.52
C ASP A 60 6.03 -3.49 -2.58
N ILE A 61 5.58 -3.19 -3.79
CA ILE A 61 4.29 -2.52 -4.03
C ILE A 61 3.22 -3.59 -4.20
N CYS A 62 2.21 -3.53 -3.33
CA CYS A 62 1.10 -4.49 -3.31
C CYS A 62 -0.20 -3.81 -3.70
N TYR A 63 -1.03 -4.45 -4.52
CA TYR A 63 -2.37 -3.95 -4.80
C TYR A 63 -3.40 -5.08 -4.95
N ASN A 64 -4.68 -4.71 -4.79
CA ASN A 64 -5.80 -5.59 -5.05
C ASN A 64 -6.42 -5.21 -6.42
N PRO A 65 -6.35 -6.08 -7.45
CA PRO A 65 -6.85 -5.77 -8.79
C PRO A 65 -8.30 -5.28 -8.83
N ALA A 66 -9.20 -5.92 -8.09
CA ALA A 66 -10.62 -5.57 -8.07
C ALA A 66 -10.94 -4.32 -7.23
N ASN A 67 -10.06 -3.96 -6.29
CA ASN A 67 -10.27 -2.85 -5.36
C ASN A 67 -9.31 -1.68 -5.60
N LEU A 68 -8.54 -1.71 -6.69
CA LEU A 68 -7.60 -0.63 -7.03
C LEU A 68 -8.31 0.72 -7.15
N LYS A 69 -9.52 0.74 -7.69
CA LYS A 69 -10.38 1.93 -7.78
C LYS A 69 -10.69 2.61 -6.45
N PHE A 70 -10.61 1.87 -5.36
CA PHE A 70 -10.79 2.39 -3.99
C PHE A 70 -9.47 2.79 -3.33
N GLY A 71 -8.36 2.74 -4.07
CA GLY A 71 -7.03 3.06 -3.55
C GLY A 71 -6.36 1.91 -2.79
N VAL A 72 -6.78 0.66 -3.01
CA VAL A 72 -6.15 -0.50 -2.36
C VAL A 72 -4.84 -0.85 -3.07
N ILE A 73 -3.86 0.00 -2.84
CA ILE A 73 -2.47 -0.12 -3.30
C ILE A 73 -1.55 0.55 -2.27
N CYS A 74 -0.46 -0.11 -1.89
CA CYS A 74 0.52 0.44 -0.96
C CYS A 74 1.88 -0.26 -1.09
N ARG A 75 2.88 0.31 -0.42
CA ARG A 75 4.19 -0.30 -0.19
C ARG A 75 4.14 -1.19 1.05
N ASN A 76 4.78 -2.34 1.00
CA ASN A 76 5.04 -3.16 2.17
C ASN A 76 6.20 -2.58 2.98
N ILE A 77 5.93 -2.15 4.21
CA ILE A 77 6.91 -1.57 5.15
C ILE A 77 7.22 -2.50 6.33
N TYR A 78 6.66 -3.71 6.35
CA TYR A 78 6.73 -4.62 7.49
C TYR A 78 7.70 -5.79 7.30
N GLY A 79 8.21 -6.02 6.07
CA GLY A 79 9.04 -7.18 5.75
C GLY A 79 8.23 -8.32 5.16
N ASP A 80 8.64 -9.55 5.43
CA ASP A 80 8.05 -10.73 4.79
C ASP A 80 6.67 -11.06 5.37
N LEU A 81 5.66 -10.97 4.52
CA LEU A 81 4.26 -11.26 4.86
C LEU A 81 3.63 -12.16 3.79
N ILE A 82 2.58 -12.87 4.17
CA ILE A 82 1.71 -13.59 3.24
C ILE A 82 0.30 -13.05 3.24
N PHE A 83 -0.35 -13.09 2.08
CA PHE A 83 -1.73 -12.66 1.94
C PHE A 83 -2.46 -13.43 0.81
N SER A 84 -3.70 -13.08 0.56
CA SER A 84 -4.52 -13.73 -0.46
C SER A 84 -3.80 -13.79 -1.82
N PRO A 85 -3.83 -14.94 -2.53
CA PRO A 85 -3.20 -15.09 -3.85
C PRO A 85 -3.78 -14.19 -4.94
N ILE A 86 -4.96 -13.59 -4.70
CA ILE A 86 -5.57 -12.63 -5.63
C ILE A 86 -4.87 -11.26 -5.64
N TYR A 87 -4.03 -10.98 -4.64
CA TYR A 87 -3.28 -9.72 -4.59
C TYR A 87 -2.04 -9.81 -5.47
N VAL A 88 -1.69 -8.67 -6.03
CA VAL A 88 -0.51 -8.54 -6.89
C VAL A 88 0.60 -7.84 -6.10
N THR A 89 1.82 -8.32 -6.30
CA THR A 89 3.03 -7.82 -5.65
C THR A 89 4.07 -7.51 -6.70
N PHE A 90 4.68 -6.34 -6.61
CA PHE A 90 5.75 -5.89 -7.49
C PHE A 90 7.01 -5.56 -6.71
N GLU A 91 8.11 -6.15 -7.11
CA GLU A 91 9.46 -5.70 -6.77
C GLU A 91 9.75 -4.38 -7.49
N VAL A 92 10.31 -3.40 -6.76
CA VAL A 92 10.64 -2.08 -7.30
C VAL A 92 12.11 -1.99 -7.66
N SER A 93 12.42 -1.54 -8.87
CA SER A 93 13.78 -1.36 -9.34
C SER A 93 14.52 -0.27 -8.55
N LYS A 94 15.80 -0.51 -8.25
CA LYS A 94 16.71 0.47 -7.62
C LYS A 94 16.97 1.73 -8.49
N LYS A 95 16.49 1.76 -9.73
CA LYS A 95 16.60 2.92 -10.63
C LYS A 95 15.69 4.08 -10.27
N VAL A 96 14.77 3.89 -9.33
CA VAL A 96 13.78 4.86 -8.88
C VAL A 96 13.75 4.94 -7.37
N ASN A 97 13.29 6.08 -6.83
CA ASN A 97 13.05 6.21 -5.39
C ASN A 97 11.72 5.54 -5.04
N ILE A 98 11.77 4.51 -4.21
CA ILE A 98 10.59 3.72 -3.84
C ILE A 98 9.50 4.54 -3.16
N GLY A 99 9.86 5.43 -2.25
CA GLY A 99 8.90 6.29 -1.58
C GLY A 99 8.22 7.28 -2.53
N PHE A 100 8.95 7.77 -3.53
CA PHE A 100 8.37 8.58 -4.60
C PHE A 100 7.39 7.77 -5.46
N ILE A 101 7.75 6.54 -5.81
CA ILE A 101 6.87 5.64 -6.59
C ILE A 101 5.62 5.30 -5.80
N GLU A 102 5.75 4.99 -4.51
CA GLU A 102 4.59 4.80 -3.62
C GLU A 102 3.65 6.00 -3.65
N LEU A 103 4.17 7.23 -3.45
CA LEU A 103 3.37 8.46 -3.50
C LEU A 103 2.69 8.66 -4.86
N TYR A 104 3.37 8.29 -5.94
CA TYR A 104 2.83 8.40 -7.29
C TYR A 104 1.69 7.42 -7.52
N LEU A 105 1.88 6.14 -7.16
CA LEU A 105 0.92 5.07 -7.41
C LEU A 105 -0.30 5.13 -6.48
N THR A 106 -0.14 5.67 -5.26
CA THR A 106 -1.25 5.89 -4.32
C THR A 106 -2.03 7.18 -4.58
N ASN A 107 -1.55 8.02 -5.51
CA ASN A 107 -2.21 9.28 -5.84
C ASN A 107 -3.55 9.02 -6.56
N ARG A 108 -4.59 9.73 -6.12
CA ARG A 108 -5.94 9.61 -6.70
C ARG A 108 -5.96 9.83 -8.21
N ASN A 109 -5.22 10.82 -8.70
CA ASN A 109 -5.16 11.10 -10.13
C ASN A 109 -4.55 9.95 -10.93
N PHE A 110 -3.58 9.21 -10.38
CA PHE A 110 -3.05 8.00 -10.99
C PHE A 110 -4.10 6.89 -10.99
N ILE A 111 -4.74 6.64 -9.85
CA ILE A 111 -5.78 5.61 -9.72
C ILE A 111 -6.92 5.85 -10.71
N GLU A 112 -7.38 7.07 -10.87
CA GLU A 112 -8.42 7.44 -11.83
C GLU A 112 -7.99 7.18 -13.29
N LYS A 113 -6.72 7.38 -13.61
CA LYS A 113 -6.18 7.11 -14.96
C LYS A 113 -6.03 5.62 -15.23
N ILE A 114 -5.53 4.84 -14.27
CA ILE A 114 -5.32 3.41 -14.43
C ILE A 114 -6.63 2.63 -14.50
N ARG A 115 -7.71 3.14 -13.90
CA ARG A 115 -9.06 2.57 -14.01
C ARG A 115 -9.58 2.44 -15.44
N LYS A 116 -9.05 3.20 -16.39
CA LYS A 116 -9.40 3.04 -17.82
C LYS A 116 -9.00 1.68 -18.39
N PHE A 117 -8.14 0.95 -17.70
CA PHE A 117 -7.74 -0.42 -18.02
C PHE A 117 -8.51 -1.47 -17.22
N GLU A 118 -9.53 -1.08 -16.44
CA GLU A 118 -10.41 -2.05 -15.78
C GLU A 118 -11.12 -2.90 -16.83
N GLN A 119 -10.94 -4.22 -16.72
CA GLN A 119 -11.60 -5.23 -17.55
C GLN A 119 -12.59 -6.00 -16.69
N GLY A 120 -13.69 -6.40 -17.28
CA GLY A 120 -14.76 -7.16 -16.64
C GLY A 120 -16.14 -6.73 -17.12
N THR A 121 -17.16 -7.48 -16.73
CA THR A 121 -18.56 -7.20 -16.99
C THR A 121 -19.27 -6.73 -15.73
N VAL A 122 -20.55 -6.33 -15.84
CA VAL A 122 -21.39 -5.97 -14.69
C VAL A 122 -21.52 -7.14 -13.70
N TYR A 123 -21.40 -8.38 -14.17
CA TYR A 123 -21.48 -9.61 -13.38
C TYR A 123 -20.12 -10.11 -12.89
N GLU A 124 -19.02 -9.69 -13.52
CA GLU A 124 -17.65 -9.99 -13.11
C GLU A 124 -17.03 -8.74 -12.48
N ARG A 125 -16.24 -8.97 -11.42
CA ARG A 125 -15.54 -7.83 -10.76
C ARG A 125 -14.58 -7.18 -11.74
N MET A 126 -14.84 -5.94 -12.09
CA MET A 126 -13.91 -5.13 -12.87
C MET A 126 -12.57 -5.05 -12.14
N SER A 127 -11.50 -5.39 -12.82
CA SER A 127 -10.15 -5.41 -12.25
C SER A 127 -9.12 -4.91 -13.25
N VAL A 128 -8.01 -4.39 -12.75
CA VAL A 128 -6.84 -4.05 -13.55
C VAL A 128 -5.85 -5.20 -13.45
N SER A 129 -5.55 -5.85 -14.58
CA SER A 129 -4.58 -6.94 -14.63
C SER A 129 -3.15 -6.45 -14.35
N PRO A 130 -2.24 -7.33 -13.88
CA PRO A 130 -0.83 -6.97 -13.73
C PRO A 130 -0.20 -6.49 -15.04
N GLU A 131 -0.55 -7.11 -16.17
CA GLU A 131 -0.05 -6.79 -17.49
C GLU A 131 -0.46 -5.38 -17.92
N ASP A 132 -1.74 -5.04 -17.77
CA ASP A 132 -2.27 -3.71 -18.06
C ASP A 132 -1.63 -2.66 -17.16
N PHE A 133 -1.50 -2.95 -15.87
CA PHE A 133 -0.84 -2.08 -14.91
C PHE A 133 0.61 -1.80 -15.33
N LEU A 134 1.39 -2.83 -15.66
CA LEU A 134 2.78 -2.71 -16.07
C LEU A 134 2.96 -2.02 -17.44
N SER A 135 1.96 -2.13 -18.33
CA SER A 135 1.97 -1.48 -19.66
C SER A 135 1.81 0.04 -19.57
N TYR A 136 1.27 0.55 -18.46
CA TYR A 136 0.93 1.96 -18.29
C TYR A 136 2.18 2.84 -18.30
N LYS A 137 2.12 3.94 -19.07
CA LYS A 137 3.21 4.91 -19.20
C LYS A 137 3.06 6.05 -18.20
N ILE A 138 4.12 6.33 -17.48
CA ILE A 138 4.20 7.45 -16.54
C ILE A 138 5.33 8.41 -16.93
N ARG A 139 5.25 9.64 -16.46
CA ARG A 139 6.33 10.63 -16.57
C ARG A 139 6.92 10.83 -15.17
N ILE A 140 8.20 10.56 -15.04
CA ILE A 140 8.92 10.71 -13.78
C ILE A 140 10.09 11.69 -13.94
N PRO A 141 10.44 12.43 -12.88
CA PRO A 141 11.63 13.26 -12.83
C PRO A 141 12.90 12.40 -12.67
N SER A 142 14.05 13.02 -12.63
CA SER A 142 15.33 12.36 -12.31
C SER A 142 15.31 11.76 -10.90
N LEU A 143 16.18 10.79 -10.63
CA LEU A 143 16.25 10.13 -9.32
C LEU A 143 16.52 11.13 -8.17
N SER A 144 17.37 12.14 -8.42
CA SER A 144 17.65 13.20 -7.46
C SER A 144 16.40 14.04 -7.14
N GLU A 145 15.65 14.42 -8.17
CA GLU A 145 14.37 15.13 -7.97
C GLU A 145 13.31 14.28 -7.27
N GLN A 146 13.21 12.98 -7.60
CA GLN A 146 12.33 12.04 -6.90
C GLN A 146 12.64 12.02 -5.40
N THR A 147 13.91 11.90 -5.05
CA THR A 147 14.38 11.89 -3.65
C THR A 147 14.05 13.21 -2.95
N PHE A 148 14.29 14.33 -3.61
CA PHE A 148 14.00 15.66 -3.11
C PHE A 148 12.48 15.84 -2.84
N PHE A 149 11.62 15.49 -3.78
CA PHE A 149 10.18 15.59 -3.63
C PHE A 149 9.66 14.67 -2.52
N TYR A 150 10.14 13.43 -2.48
CA TYR A 150 9.78 12.50 -1.42
C TYR A 150 10.12 13.05 -0.03
N GLN A 151 11.35 13.53 0.16
CA GLN A 151 11.79 14.10 1.43
C GLN A 151 10.97 15.33 1.84
N LYS A 152 10.65 16.21 0.89
CA LYS A 152 9.78 17.37 1.13
C LYS A 152 8.39 16.95 1.63
N ILE A 153 7.77 15.98 0.97
CA ILE A 153 6.45 15.47 1.36
C ILE A 153 6.50 14.78 2.72
N GLN A 154 7.56 14.00 3.01
CA GLN A 154 7.71 13.38 4.34
C GLN A 154 7.86 14.42 5.45
N ARG A 155 8.62 15.50 5.23
CA ARG A 155 8.74 16.60 6.19
C ARG A 155 7.39 17.26 6.44
N LEU A 156 6.59 17.51 5.41
CA LEU A 156 5.24 18.09 5.56
C LEU A 156 4.30 17.14 6.32
N LYS A 157 4.34 15.84 6.03
CA LYS A 157 3.55 14.84 6.78
C LYS A 157 3.92 14.82 8.26
N ASN A 158 5.22 14.82 8.59
CA ASN A 158 5.69 14.83 9.97
C ASN A 158 5.29 16.11 10.69
N CYS A 159 5.40 17.27 10.04
CA CYS A 159 4.95 18.54 10.61
C CYS A 159 3.45 18.50 10.93
N SER A 160 2.62 18.06 9.98
CA SER A 160 1.17 17.92 10.17
C SER A 160 0.81 16.94 11.30
N GLN A 161 1.55 15.83 11.43
CA GLN A 161 1.35 14.86 12.51
C GLN A 161 1.69 15.47 13.88
N ASN A 162 2.80 16.18 13.99
CA ASN A 162 3.20 16.85 15.23
C ASN A 162 2.16 17.89 15.66
N GLU A 163 1.65 18.70 14.72
CA GLU A 163 0.59 19.68 15.01
C GLU A 163 -0.70 19.00 15.52
N LEU A 164 -1.06 17.84 14.94
CA LEU A 164 -2.22 17.07 15.40
C LEU A 164 -2.01 16.54 16.83
N GLU A 165 -0.81 16.08 17.15
CA GLU A 165 -0.46 15.62 18.50
C GLU A 165 -0.51 16.76 19.52
N HIS A 166 0.03 17.95 19.19
CA HIS A 166 -0.08 19.14 20.01
C HIS A 166 -1.54 19.53 20.26
N LEU A 167 -2.36 19.53 19.22
CA LEU A 167 -3.79 19.82 19.37
C LEU A 167 -4.49 18.84 20.33
N ASN A 168 -4.15 17.56 20.27
CA ASN A 168 -4.69 16.56 21.18
C ASN A 168 -4.22 16.77 22.64
N LEU A 169 -2.97 17.17 22.84
CA LEU A 169 -2.45 17.53 24.15
C LEU A 169 -3.15 18.77 24.72
N TYR A 170 -3.36 19.81 23.92
CA TYR A 170 -4.10 21.00 24.35
C TYR A 170 -5.56 20.68 24.72
N LYS A 171 -6.22 19.80 23.98
CA LYS A 171 -7.57 19.34 24.33
C LYS A 171 -7.61 18.62 25.68
N LYS A 172 -6.62 17.75 25.95
CA LYS A 172 -6.50 17.04 27.24
C LYS A 172 -6.21 18.02 28.39
N LEU A 173 -5.30 18.96 28.21
CA LEU A 173 -4.97 19.98 29.20
C LEU A 173 -6.19 20.85 29.51
N ARG A 174 -6.92 21.32 28.51
CA ARG A 174 -8.17 22.07 28.69
C ARG A 174 -9.18 21.28 29.53
N GLN A 175 -9.39 19.99 29.24
CA GLN A 175 -10.30 19.15 29.99
C GLN A 175 -9.85 19.00 31.47
N TYR A 176 -8.55 18.83 31.68
CA TYR A 176 -7.97 18.77 33.04
C TYR A 176 -8.24 20.05 33.81
N LEU A 177 -7.91 21.21 33.25
CA LEU A 177 -8.11 22.51 33.89
C LEU A 177 -9.60 22.78 34.22
N LEU A 178 -10.50 22.48 33.29
CA LEU A 178 -11.93 22.62 33.55
C LEU A 178 -12.41 21.75 34.72
N ARG A 179 -11.91 20.51 34.84
CA ARG A 179 -12.21 19.67 36.00
C ARG A 179 -11.70 20.26 37.34
N GLN A 180 -10.56 20.96 37.33
CA GLN A 180 -10.05 21.60 38.53
C GLN A 180 -10.83 22.87 38.92
N MET A 181 -11.49 23.50 37.94
CA MET A 181 -12.24 24.75 38.21
C MET A 181 -13.66 24.51 38.73
N PHE A 182 -14.21 23.32 38.52
CA PHE A 182 -15.60 22.99 38.84
C PHE A 182 -15.76 21.80 39.80
N ILE A 183 -14.78 21.62 40.69
CA ILE A 183 -14.88 20.71 41.86
C ILE A 183 -15.51 21.42 43.01
#